data_cdb34f1d2e4f99e478882449dcb087a8
#
_entry.id   cdb34f1d2e4f99e478882449dcb087a8
#
_cell.length_a   1.000
_cell.length_b   1.000
_cell.length_c   1.000
_cell.angle_alpha   90.00
_cell.angle_beta   90.00
_cell.angle_gamma   90.00
#
_symmetry.space_group_name_H-M   'P 1'
#
loop_
_entity.id
_entity.type
_entity.pdbx_description
1 polymer ?
#
loop_
_entity_poly.entity_id
_entity_poly.type
_entity_poly.pdbx_seq_one_letter_code
_entity_poly.pdbx_strand_id
1 'polypeptide(L)'
;MKYLSALPSTARRVIVVIAAFAVAGLVAAAAFAASSPGAASGAALASDTARLSSAPVPACQASQLGVWIALAQSNGAAGTIYYPLNFTNVSGHTCSLHGFPGVSAIARSGHQLGRPAGWTARVAARTVVIAPGATAHTILQYRDAEVSTAPGCDPVNTAVVLRVYPPGRYNATIAAFDLQVCSHAGPVYMSVEPILPGVGTING
;
A
#
# COMPACT_ATOMS: atom_id res chain seq x y z
N MET A 1 42.95 -24.09 -20.62
CA MET A 1 41.90 -24.84 -21.35
C MET A 1 40.64 -24.07 -21.11
N LYS A 2 40.33 -23.22 -21.96
CA LYS A 2 39.32 -23.04 -23.04
C LYS A 2 38.02 -23.79 -22.75
N TYR A 3 36.94 -23.05 -22.42
CA TYR A 3 35.61 -23.24 -22.97
C TYR A 3 34.81 -21.91 -22.89
N LEU A 4 34.84 -21.20 -24.02
CA LEU A 4 33.84 -20.20 -24.43
C LEU A 4 32.80 -20.95 -25.25
N SER A 5 31.52 -20.81 -24.96
CA SER A 5 30.40 -21.06 -25.89
C SER A 5 29.23 -20.25 -25.43
N ALA A 6 29.01 -19.14 -26.08
CA ALA A 6 28.01 -18.91 -27.09
C ALA A 6 26.58 -18.71 -26.56
N LEU A 7 26.19 -17.42 -26.45
CA LEU A 7 24.82 -16.96 -26.34
C LEU A 7 24.17 -16.83 -27.72
N PRO A 8 22.96 -17.28 -27.99
CA PRO A 8 22.20 -16.87 -29.18
C PRO A 8 21.38 -15.61 -28.89
N SER A 9 21.64 -14.59 -29.66
CA SER A 9 20.83 -13.39 -29.81
C SER A 9 19.56 -13.72 -30.60
N THR A 10 18.39 -13.51 -30.02
CA THR A 10 17.13 -13.37 -30.77
C THR A 10 16.55 -11.99 -30.51
N ALA A 11 16.89 -11.08 -31.38
CA ALA A 11 16.24 -9.78 -31.52
C ALA A 11 14.78 -10.01 -31.98
N ARG A 12 13.80 -9.75 -31.14
CA ARG A 12 12.40 -9.60 -31.56
C ARG A 12 12.11 -8.13 -31.80
N ARG A 13 12.00 -7.81 -33.11
CA ARG A 13 11.51 -6.52 -33.61
C ARG A 13 10.03 -6.38 -33.22
N VAL A 14 9.72 -5.38 -32.38
CA VAL A 14 8.37 -4.93 -32.16
C VAL A 14 8.02 -3.95 -33.28
N ILE A 15 7.08 -4.33 -34.14
CA ILE A 15 6.51 -3.47 -35.18
C ILE A 15 5.45 -2.60 -34.50
N VAL A 16 5.70 -1.29 -34.45
CA VAL A 16 4.73 -0.28 -34.03
C VAL A 16 3.89 0.07 -35.26
N VAL A 17 2.63 -0.31 -35.27
CA VAL A 17 1.66 0.12 -36.29
C VAL A 17 0.97 1.38 -35.75
N ILE A 18 1.31 2.52 -36.32
CA ILE A 18 0.63 3.79 -36.10
C ILE A 18 -0.50 3.88 -37.13
N ALA A 19 -1.74 3.75 -36.68
CA ALA A 19 -2.91 4.04 -37.50
C ALA A 19 -3.33 5.50 -37.27
N ALA A 20 -3.06 6.36 -38.27
CA ALA A 20 -3.54 7.72 -38.32
C ALA A 20 -4.98 7.71 -38.88
N PHE A 21 -5.96 8.13 -38.08
CA PHE A 21 -7.29 8.48 -38.61
C PHE A 21 -7.40 9.98 -38.73
N ALA A 22 -7.34 10.45 -39.99
CA ALA A 22 -7.79 11.78 -40.40
C ALA A 22 -9.29 11.69 -40.68
N VAL A 23 -10.10 12.48 -39.98
CA VAL A 23 -11.49 12.75 -40.40
C VAL A 23 -11.63 14.24 -40.58
N ALA A 24 -11.69 14.64 -41.85
CA ALA A 24 -12.12 15.94 -42.30
C ALA A 24 -13.65 15.95 -42.36
N GLY A 25 -14.27 17.05 -42.07
CA GLY A 25 -15.61 17.19 -42.56
C GLY A 25 -16.50 18.18 -41.86
N LEU A 26 -16.68 19.22 -42.52
CA LEU A 26 -17.85 20.03 -42.84
C LEU A 26 -18.43 20.97 -41.78
N VAL A 27 -18.16 22.22 -42.05
CA VAL A 27 -18.88 23.42 -41.63
C VAL A 27 -20.25 23.45 -42.30
N ALA A 28 -21.31 23.60 -41.53
CA ALA A 28 -22.59 24.06 -42.02
C ALA A 28 -23.05 25.23 -41.16
N ALA A 29 -22.92 26.43 -41.70
CA ALA A 29 -23.52 27.65 -41.18
C ALA A 29 -25.00 27.68 -41.59
N ALA A 30 -25.89 27.85 -40.60
CA ALA A 30 -27.25 28.27 -40.85
C ALA A 30 -27.59 29.42 -39.89
N ALA A 31 -27.62 30.60 -40.48
CA ALA A 31 -28.18 31.80 -39.84
C ALA A 31 -29.71 31.73 -39.97
N PHE A 32 -30.40 31.98 -38.85
CA PHE A 32 -31.79 32.46 -38.88
C PHE A 32 -32.02 33.54 -37.84
N ALA A 33 -32.66 34.56 -38.33
CA ALA A 33 -32.90 35.85 -37.72
C ALA A 33 -34.06 35.85 -36.71
N ALA A 34 -33.89 36.70 -35.72
CA ALA A 34 -34.83 37.62 -35.10
C ALA A 34 -36.33 37.29 -34.96
N SER A 35 -36.85 37.34 -33.74
CA SER A 35 -37.96 38.21 -33.39
C SER A 35 -38.38 38.04 -31.93
N SER A 36 -38.19 39.07 -31.15
CA SER A 36 -39.13 39.86 -30.35
C SER A 36 -39.60 39.39 -28.96
N PRO A 37 -39.86 40.32 -28.03
CA PRO A 37 -39.77 40.12 -26.61
C PRO A 37 -41.13 39.71 -26.00
N GLY A 38 -41.10 38.66 -25.25
CA GLY A 38 -42.17 38.27 -24.37
C GLY A 38 -41.73 38.35 -22.93
N ALA A 39 -42.41 39.19 -22.20
CA ALA A 39 -42.18 39.47 -20.80
C ALA A 39 -42.40 38.26 -19.90
N ALA A 40 -41.65 38.24 -18.84
CA ALA A 40 -42.00 37.81 -17.52
C ALA A 40 -42.30 36.34 -17.24
N SER A 41 -41.52 35.79 -16.48
CA SER A 41 -41.84 35.21 -15.16
C SER A 41 -40.56 34.66 -14.61
N GLY A 42 -40.04 35.30 -13.58
CA GLY A 42 -38.95 34.79 -12.81
C GLY A 42 -39.32 33.47 -12.16
N ALA A 43 -39.02 32.38 -12.86
CA ALA A 43 -38.83 31.11 -12.20
C ALA A 43 -37.38 31.12 -11.71
N ALA A 44 -37.23 31.39 -10.44
CA ALA A 44 -35.97 31.13 -9.74
C ALA A 44 -35.66 29.64 -9.95
N LEU A 45 -34.76 29.35 -10.89
CA LEU A 45 -34.12 28.07 -10.95
C LEU A 45 -33.33 27.96 -9.64
N ALA A 46 -33.96 27.35 -8.64
CA ALA A 46 -33.26 26.81 -7.50
C ALA A 46 -32.18 25.88 -8.10
N SER A 47 -30.97 26.35 -8.12
CA SER A 47 -29.83 25.52 -8.38
C SER A 47 -29.73 24.58 -7.21
N ASP A 48 -30.46 23.47 -7.33
CA ASP A 48 -30.32 22.30 -6.48
C ASP A 48 -28.94 21.72 -6.81
N THR A 49 -27.90 22.36 -6.28
CA THR A 49 -26.60 21.76 -6.16
C THR A 49 -26.79 20.58 -5.23
N ALA A 50 -27.24 19.47 -5.79
CA ALA A 50 -27.19 18.18 -5.16
C ALA A 50 -25.75 18.01 -4.68
N ARG A 51 -25.50 18.27 -3.41
CA ARG A 51 -24.30 17.83 -2.72
C ARG A 51 -24.32 16.32 -2.88
N LEU A 52 -23.57 15.84 -3.84
CA LEU A 52 -23.18 14.44 -3.91
C LEU A 52 -22.45 14.17 -2.61
N SER A 53 -23.20 13.76 -1.59
CA SER A 53 -22.64 13.23 -0.36
C SER A 53 -21.98 11.92 -0.78
N SER A 54 -20.71 11.99 -1.15
CA SER A 54 -19.96 10.78 -1.43
C SER A 54 -19.93 9.97 -0.15
N ALA A 55 -20.54 8.80 -0.16
CA ALA A 55 -20.47 7.87 0.95
C ALA A 55 -18.99 7.67 1.33
N PRO A 56 -18.66 7.61 2.62
CA PRO A 56 -17.29 7.41 3.05
C PRO A 56 -16.76 6.10 2.48
N VAL A 57 -15.53 6.14 1.94
CA VAL A 57 -14.85 4.96 1.41
C VAL A 57 -14.72 3.94 2.54
N PRO A 58 -15.21 2.70 2.36
CA PRO A 58 -15.16 1.69 3.41
C PRO A 58 -13.71 1.34 3.76
N ALA A 59 -13.47 0.98 5.03
CA ALA A 59 -12.16 0.55 5.44
C ALA A 59 -11.85 -0.86 4.92
N CYS A 60 -10.62 -1.08 4.44
CA CYS A 60 -10.16 -2.35 3.89
C CYS A 60 -10.29 -3.50 4.90
N GLN A 61 -10.74 -4.65 4.43
CA GLN A 61 -10.73 -5.90 5.20
C GLN A 61 -9.41 -6.65 4.95
N ALA A 62 -9.00 -7.49 5.88
CA ALA A 62 -7.79 -8.30 5.73
C ALA A 62 -7.80 -9.18 4.47
N SER A 63 -8.95 -9.75 4.12
CA SER A 63 -9.14 -10.56 2.91
C SER A 63 -9.05 -9.80 1.59
N GLN A 64 -9.09 -8.48 1.63
CA GLN A 64 -8.95 -7.60 0.47
C GLN A 64 -7.51 -7.17 0.22
N LEU A 65 -6.58 -7.53 1.10
CA LEU A 65 -5.21 -7.03 1.10
C LEU A 65 -4.21 -8.16 0.91
N GLY A 66 -3.38 -8.05 -0.13
CA GLY A 66 -2.12 -8.75 -0.25
C GLY A 66 -1.04 -8.00 0.52
N VAL A 67 -0.45 -8.65 1.55
CA VAL A 67 0.57 -8.01 2.39
C VAL A 67 1.93 -8.66 2.17
N TRP A 68 2.96 -7.83 1.95
CA TRP A 68 4.30 -8.31 1.63
C TRP A 68 5.38 -7.33 2.07
N ILE A 69 6.60 -7.83 2.28
CA ILE A 69 7.79 -7.06 2.66
C ILE A 69 8.64 -6.77 1.42
N ALA A 70 9.03 -5.52 1.22
CA ALA A 70 9.96 -5.13 0.15
C ALA A 70 11.41 -5.28 0.63
N LEU A 71 11.95 -6.51 0.61
CA LEU A 71 13.30 -6.81 1.11
C LEU A 71 14.39 -6.00 0.40
N ALA A 72 14.28 -5.82 -0.93
CA ALA A 72 15.24 -5.05 -1.72
C ALA A 72 15.24 -3.56 -1.39
N GLN A 73 14.25 -3.08 -0.66
CA GLN A 73 14.12 -1.69 -0.22
C GLN A 73 14.40 -1.53 1.29
N SER A 74 14.94 -2.56 1.95
CA SER A 74 15.33 -2.46 3.36
C SER A 74 16.59 -1.61 3.52
N ASN A 75 16.68 -0.92 4.66
CA ASN A 75 17.86 -0.15 5.06
C ASN A 75 18.11 -0.39 6.54
N GLY A 76 19.37 -0.29 6.97
CA GLY A 76 19.76 -0.52 8.35
C GLY A 76 20.63 0.59 8.90
N ALA A 77 20.41 0.96 10.15
CA ALA A 77 21.25 1.89 10.89
C ALA A 77 21.28 1.54 12.38
N ALA A 78 22.47 1.47 12.95
CA ALA A 78 22.71 1.30 14.39
C ALA A 78 21.89 0.15 15.04
N GLY A 79 21.89 -1.05 14.43
CA GLY A 79 21.18 -2.23 14.95
C GLY A 79 19.66 -2.21 14.76
N THR A 80 19.16 -1.28 13.96
CA THR A 80 17.75 -1.25 13.55
C THR A 80 17.68 -1.40 12.05
N ILE A 81 16.81 -2.30 11.56
CA ILE A 81 16.53 -2.49 10.14
C ILE A 81 15.11 -2.00 9.87
N TYR A 82 14.97 -1.29 8.76
CA TYR A 82 13.71 -0.71 8.31
C TYR A 82 13.23 -1.46 7.08
N TYR A 83 12.02 -1.99 7.13
CA TYR A 83 11.40 -2.75 6.05
C TYR A 83 10.11 -2.09 5.62
N PRO A 84 9.93 -1.73 4.33
CA PRO A 84 8.62 -1.37 3.84
C PRO A 84 7.68 -2.59 3.88
N LEU A 85 6.62 -2.50 4.69
CA LEU A 85 5.53 -3.47 4.74
C LEU A 85 4.38 -2.92 3.90
N ASN A 86 4.10 -3.57 2.78
CA ASN A 86 3.18 -3.11 1.76
C ASN A 86 1.82 -3.81 1.86
N PHE A 87 0.76 -3.06 1.52
CA PHE A 87 -0.64 -3.48 1.52
C PHE A 87 -1.21 -3.20 0.14
N THR A 88 -1.30 -4.21 -0.70
CA THR A 88 -1.89 -4.10 -2.03
C THR A 88 -3.36 -4.47 -1.98
N ASN A 89 -4.23 -3.61 -2.47
CA ASN A 89 -5.66 -3.94 -2.60
C ASN A 89 -5.86 -4.95 -3.73
N VAL A 90 -6.10 -6.20 -3.37
CA VAL A 90 -6.33 -7.31 -4.32
C VAL A 90 -7.81 -7.52 -4.61
N SER A 91 -8.69 -6.68 -4.07
CA SER A 91 -10.13 -6.73 -4.33
C SER A 91 -10.52 -5.88 -5.54
N GLY A 92 -11.74 -6.05 -6.04
CA GLY A 92 -12.31 -5.24 -7.11
C GLY A 92 -12.90 -3.88 -6.65
N HIS A 93 -12.76 -3.50 -5.38
CA HIS A 93 -13.39 -2.30 -4.81
C HIS A 93 -12.36 -1.41 -4.13
N THR A 94 -12.54 -0.10 -4.27
CA THR A 94 -11.74 0.89 -3.53
C THR A 94 -12.02 0.78 -2.03
N CYS A 95 -10.97 0.80 -1.22
CA CYS A 95 -11.07 0.81 0.24
C CYS A 95 -10.06 1.77 0.87
N SER A 96 -10.13 1.98 2.18
CA SER A 96 -9.27 2.94 2.88
C SER A 96 -8.57 2.29 4.08
N LEU A 97 -7.39 2.82 4.41
CA LEU A 97 -6.62 2.50 5.61
C LEU A 97 -6.35 3.79 6.38
N HIS A 98 -6.43 3.73 7.72
CA HIS A 98 -6.16 4.89 8.58
C HIS A 98 -5.46 4.46 9.86
N GLY A 99 -4.30 5.01 10.14
CA GLY A 99 -3.57 4.76 11.38
C GLY A 99 -2.48 3.69 11.23
N PHE A 100 -2.31 2.87 12.26
CA PHE A 100 -1.24 1.91 12.39
C PHE A 100 -1.76 0.48 12.22
N PRO A 101 -1.04 -0.38 11.47
CA PRO A 101 -1.34 -1.81 11.47
C PRO A 101 -0.88 -2.47 12.78
N GLY A 102 -1.53 -3.57 13.17
CA GLY A 102 -1.00 -4.48 14.18
C GLY A 102 -0.07 -5.50 13.53
N VAL A 103 1.13 -5.70 14.06
CA VAL A 103 2.10 -6.66 13.52
C VAL A 103 2.65 -7.53 14.63
N SER A 104 2.67 -8.85 14.43
CA SER A 104 3.25 -9.82 15.36
C SER A 104 4.08 -10.85 14.61
N ALA A 105 5.22 -11.22 15.17
CA ALA A 105 6.07 -12.29 14.67
C ALA A 105 5.50 -13.66 15.07
N ILE A 106 5.44 -14.61 14.14
CA ILE A 106 4.84 -15.93 14.36
C ILE A 106 5.85 -17.02 14.02
N ALA A 107 6.04 -17.95 14.93
CA ALA A 107 6.84 -19.14 14.74
C ALA A 107 6.17 -20.12 13.76
N ARG A 108 6.94 -21.05 13.22
CA ARG A 108 6.42 -22.18 12.41
C ARG A 108 5.32 -22.99 13.11
N SER A 109 5.34 -23.06 14.43
CA SER A 109 4.30 -23.71 15.25
C SER A 109 2.98 -22.91 15.33
N GLY A 110 2.92 -21.69 14.79
CA GLY A 110 1.77 -20.80 14.88
C GLY A 110 1.70 -19.93 16.13
N HIS A 111 2.63 -20.12 17.08
CA HIS A 111 2.70 -19.28 18.28
C HIS A 111 3.31 -17.92 17.97
N GLN A 112 2.80 -16.89 18.65
CA GLN A 112 3.39 -15.56 18.62
C GLN A 112 4.71 -15.57 19.40
N LEU A 113 5.72 -14.93 18.82
CA LEU A 113 7.02 -14.71 19.43
C LEU A 113 7.13 -13.25 19.89
N GLY A 114 7.52 -13.07 21.14
CA GLY A 114 7.71 -11.75 21.73
C GLY A 114 6.45 -10.90 21.77
N ARG A 115 6.64 -9.59 21.88
CA ARG A 115 5.56 -8.61 21.91
C ARG A 115 5.14 -8.21 20.49
N PRO A 116 3.87 -7.83 20.29
CA PRO A 116 3.46 -7.14 19.06
C PRO A 116 4.30 -5.88 18.84
N ALA A 117 4.39 -5.46 17.58
CA ALA A 117 5.06 -4.20 17.21
C ALA A 117 4.42 -3.01 17.94
N GLY A 118 5.26 -2.12 18.48
CA GLY A 118 4.85 -0.83 18.98
C GLY A 118 4.50 0.14 17.83
N TRP A 119 3.99 1.30 18.20
CA TRP A 119 3.69 2.37 17.24
C TRP A 119 4.70 3.49 17.35
N THR A 120 5.17 4.00 16.21
CA THR A 120 6.08 5.13 16.12
C THR A 120 5.49 6.17 15.18
N ALA A 121 5.03 7.29 15.73
CA ALA A 121 4.41 8.36 14.96
C ALA A 121 5.47 9.39 14.52
N ARG A 122 6.21 9.11 13.44
CA ARG A 122 7.10 10.10 12.82
C ARG A 122 6.35 11.11 11.98
N VAL A 123 5.19 10.70 11.47
CA VAL A 123 4.27 11.52 10.69
C VAL A 123 2.85 11.36 11.24
N ALA A 124 2.00 12.34 11.00
CA ALA A 124 0.60 12.25 11.39
C ALA A 124 -0.14 11.18 10.58
N ALA A 125 -0.93 10.34 11.24
CA ALA A 125 -1.79 9.38 10.58
C ALA A 125 -2.83 10.09 9.71
N ARG A 126 -3.01 9.63 8.47
CA ARG A 126 -3.99 10.14 7.51
C ARG A 126 -4.76 8.97 6.90
N THR A 127 -5.93 9.25 6.38
CA THR A 127 -6.67 8.25 5.60
C THR A 127 -6.03 8.09 4.23
N VAL A 128 -5.64 6.87 3.90
CA VAL A 128 -5.10 6.48 2.61
C VAL A 128 -6.14 5.66 1.88
N VAL A 129 -6.61 6.16 0.74
CA VAL A 129 -7.55 5.46 -0.14
C VAL A 129 -6.76 4.67 -1.16
N ILE A 130 -7.06 3.39 -1.31
CA ILE A 130 -6.39 2.49 -2.24
C ILE A 130 -7.40 1.87 -3.21
N ALA A 131 -7.25 2.21 -4.49
CA ALA A 131 -8.01 1.62 -5.58
C ALA A 131 -7.62 0.13 -5.80
N PRO A 132 -8.41 -0.66 -6.53
CA PRO A 132 -8.02 -2.00 -6.94
C PRO A 132 -6.62 -2.02 -7.58
N GLY A 133 -5.76 -2.93 -7.13
CA GLY A 133 -4.36 -3.05 -7.57
C GLY A 133 -3.39 -2.01 -7.01
N ALA A 134 -3.88 -0.93 -6.38
CA ALA A 134 -3.01 0.06 -5.75
C ALA A 134 -2.46 -0.43 -4.41
N THR A 135 -1.36 0.17 -3.98
CA THR A 135 -0.62 -0.20 -2.77
C THR A 135 -0.49 0.99 -1.82
N ALA A 136 -0.58 0.72 -0.54
CA ALA A 136 -0.15 1.58 0.56
C ALA A 136 0.94 0.85 1.35
N HIS A 137 1.67 1.55 2.21
CA HIS A 137 2.73 0.94 3.01
C HIS A 137 2.82 1.52 4.42
N THR A 138 3.54 0.82 5.26
CA THR A 138 4.11 1.32 6.51
C THR A 138 5.58 0.94 6.57
N ILE A 139 6.35 1.60 7.39
CA ILE A 139 7.71 1.17 7.70
C ILE A 139 7.67 0.31 8.97
N LEU A 140 8.07 -0.95 8.82
CA LEU A 140 8.36 -1.84 9.93
C LEU A 140 9.80 -1.61 10.37
N GLN A 141 10.00 -1.08 11.55
CA GLN A 141 11.29 -1.00 12.20
C GLN A 141 11.50 -2.28 12.98
N TYR A 142 12.64 -2.91 12.76
CA TYR A 142 13.03 -4.13 13.45
C TYR A 142 14.40 -3.96 14.09
N ARG A 143 14.46 -4.18 15.39
CA ARG A 143 15.72 -4.19 16.13
C ARG A 143 16.26 -5.61 16.11
N ASP A 144 17.44 -5.80 15.55
CA ASP A 144 18.05 -7.10 15.44
C ASP A 144 18.24 -7.75 16.83
N ALA A 145 17.59 -8.88 17.04
CA ALA A 145 17.63 -9.60 18.29
C ALA A 145 19.00 -10.23 18.58
N GLU A 146 19.78 -10.54 17.55
CA GLU A 146 21.15 -11.07 17.73
C GLU A 146 22.11 -9.99 18.23
N VAL A 147 21.84 -8.74 17.89
CA VAL A 147 22.62 -7.58 18.36
C VAL A 147 22.05 -7.04 19.68
N SER A 148 20.78 -7.33 19.98
CA SER A 148 20.12 -6.85 21.18
C SER A 148 20.54 -7.68 22.40
N THR A 149 21.42 -7.15 23.20
CA THR A 149 21.74 -7.67 24.54
C THR A 149 20.68 -7.30 25.60
N ALA A 150 19.49 -6.88 25.15
CA ALA A 150 18.44 -6.43 26.06
C ALA A 150 17.94 -7.58 26.94
N PRO A 151 17.80 -7.36 28.26
CA PRO A 151 17.22 -8.35 29.17
C PRO A 151 15.85 -8.81 28.68
N GLY A 152 15.61 -10.13 28.66
CA GLY A 152 14.35 -10.73 28.29
C GLY A 152 14.22 -11.10 26.81
N CYS A 153 15.29 -10.97 26.01
CA CYS A 153 15.32 -11.46 24.63
C CYS A 153 15.88 -12.88 24.48
N ASP A 154 16.24 -13.55 25.55
CA ASP A 154 16.75 -14.92 25.53
C ASP A 154 15.63 -15.92 25.91
N PRO A 155 15.46 -17.03 25.16
CA PRO A 155 16.17 -17.37 23.93
C PRO A 155 15.66 -16.62 22.70
N VAL A 156 16.56 -16.43 21.72
CA VAL A 156 16.21 -15.97 20.36
C VAL A 156 15.55 -17.12 19.62
N ASN A 157 14.53 -16.82 18.81
CA ASN A 157 13.82 -17.79 17.99
C ASN A 157 13.57 -17.22 16.57
N THR A 158 13.26 -18.09 15.63
CA THR A 158 12.98 -17.68 14.25
C THR A 158 11.47 -17.61 14.02
N ALA A 159 10.98 -16.40 13.71
CA ALA A 159 9.67 -16.23 13.09
C ALA A 159 9.76 -16.57 11.60
N VAL A 160 8.69 -17.11 11.04
CA VAL A 160 8.59 -17.48 9.62
C VAL A 160 7.54 -16.67 8.88
N VAL A 161 6.65 -15.99 9.60
CA VAL A 161 5.67 -15.07 9.05
C VAL A 161 5.39 -13.93 10.03
N LEU A 162 4.92 -12.82 9.48
CA LEU A 162 4.26 -11.76 10.24
C LEU A 162 2.75 -11.95 10.15
N ARG A 163 2.07 -11.94 11.29
CA ARG A 163 0.62 -11.77 11.37
C ARG A 163 0.32 -10.28 11.37
N VAL A 164 -0.45 -9.83 10.39
CA VAL A 164 -0.70 -8.41 10.14
C VAL A 164 -2.19 -8.12 10.22
N TYR A 165 -2.57 -7.21 11.11
CA TYR A 165 -3.92 -6.67 11.24
C TYR A 165 -3.96 -5.32 10.53
N PRO A 166 -4.78 -5.12 9.50
CA PRO A 166 -4.99 -3.79 8.94
C PRO A 166 -5.49 -2.82 10.02
N PRO A 167 -5.20 -1.51 9.92
CA PRO A 167 -5.61 -0.54 10.91
C PRO A 167 -7.10 -0.63 11.24
N GLY A 168 -7.43 -0.69 12.55
CA GLY A 168 -8.80 -0.77 13.04
C GLY A 168 -9.52 -2.09 12.72
N ARG A 169 -8.80 -3.16 12.38
CA ARG A 169 -9.36 -4.49 12.08
C ARG A 169 -8.87 -5.56 13.05
N TYR A 170 -9.74 -6.56 13.28
CA TYR A 170 -9.46 -7.70 14.16
C TYR A 170 -9.16 -8.99 13.40
N ASN A 171 -9.40 -9.00 12.07
CA ASN A 171 -9.01 -10.10 11.20
C ASN A 171 -7.62 -9.83 10.64
N ALA A 172 -6.74 -10.83 10.74
CA ALA A 172 -5.37 -10.74 10.27
C ALA A 172 -5.21 -11.35 8.87
N THR A 173 -4.20 -10.89 8.17
CA THR A 173 -3.55 -11.57 7.06
C THR A 173 -2.12 -11.91 7.46
N ILE A 174 -1.38 -12.61 6.61
CA ILE A 174 0.02 -12.99 6.86
C ILE A 174 0.92 -12.44 5.76
N ALA A 175 2.15 -12.07 6.13
CA ALA A 175 3.24 -11.79 5.21
C ALA A 175 4.38 -12.78 5.50
N ALA A 176 4.90 -13.43 4.46
CA ALA A 176 6.07 -14.29 4.59
C ALA A 176 7.29 -13.42 4.92
N PHE A 177 7.95 -13.71 6.02
CA PHE A 177 9.12 -12.96 6.46
C PHE A 177 9.84 -13.69 7.59
N ASP A 178 11.05 -14.13 7.33
CA ASP A 178 11.90 -14.78 8.32
C ASP A 178 12.72 -13.72 9.06
N LEU A 179 12.64 -13.75 10.40
CA LEU A 179 13.43 -12.86 11.25
C LEU A 179 13.74 -13.49 12.61
N GLN A 180 14.87 -13.11 13.19
CA GLN A 180 15.22 -13.51 14.54
C GLN A 180 14.50 -12.63 15.57
N VAL A 181 13.85 -13.23 16.55
CA VAL A 181 13.03 -12.53 17.53
C VAL A 181 13.17 -13.12 18.92
N CYS A 182 12.78 -12.36 19.93
CA CYS A 182 12.70 -12.86 21.29
C CYS A 182 11.58 -13.88 21.42
N SER A 183 11.83 -15.02 22.06
CA SER A 183 10.82 -16.09 22.26
C SER A 183 9.68 -15.66 23.18
N HIS A 184 9.97 -14.85 24.18
CA HIS A 184 9.05 -14.42 25.21
C HIS A 184 8.71 -12.93 25.10
N ALA A 185 7.75 -12.48 25.90
CA ALA A 185 7.34 -11.08 25.96
C ALA A 185 8.45 -10.20 26.62
N GLY A 186 9.57 -10.06 25.94
CA GLY A 186 10.68 -9.18 26.32
C GLY A 186 10.42 -7.71 25.94
N PRO A 187 11.45 -6.95 25.60
CA PRO A 187 11.31 -5.60 25.11
C PRO A 187 10.55 -5.56 23.76
N VAL A 188 9.99 -4.40 23.43
CA VAL A 188 9.42 -4.17 22.10
C VAL A 188 10.58 -4.01 21.10
N TYR A 189 10.81 -5.00 20.26
CA TYR A 189 11.88 -5.00 19.25
C TYR A 189 11.39 -4.64 17.84
N MET A 190 10.09 -4.58 17.63
CA MET A 190 9.47 -4.11 16.41
C MET A 190 8.62 -2.88 16.66
N SER A 191 8.57 -1.97 15.71
CA SER A 191 7.58 -0.88 15.68
C SER A 191 7.15 -0.60 14.25
N VAL A 192 5.95 -0.04 14.09
CA VAL A 192 5.39 0.35 12.80
C VAL A 192 5.03 1.83 12.79
N GLU A 193 5.12 2.43 11.63
CA GLU A 193 4.68 3.80 11.36
C GLU A 193 3.22 3.82 10.89
N PRO A 194 2.56 5.00 10.77
CA PRO A 194 1.26 5.11 10.15
C PRO A 194 1.30 4.65 8.70
N ILE A 195 0.15 4.22 8.16
CA ILE A 195 0.02 3.92 6.73
C ILE A 195 0.25 5.16 5.88
N LEU A 196 1.05 5.00 4.83
CA LEU A 196 1.37 5.99 3.81
C LEU A 196 0.95 5.49 2.41
N PRO A 197 0.66 6.39 1.46
CA PRO A 197 0.28 6.00 0.11
C PRO A 197 1.47 5.48 -0.71
N GLY A 198 1.17 4.63 -1.69
CA GLY A 198 2.16 4.08 -2.64
C GLY A 198 2.93 2.88 -2.12
N VAL A 199 3.79 2.34 -2.97
CA VAL A 199 4.74 1.29 -2.60
C VAL A 199 5.84 1.90 -1.74
N GLY A 200 6.14 1.26 -0.62
CA GLY A 200 7.14 1.76 0.32
C GLY A 200 8.56 1.66 -0.23
N THR A 201 9.31 2.74 -0.05
CA THR A 201 10.76 2.82 -0.23
C THR A 201 11.36 3.47 0.99
N ILE A 202 12.61 3.11 1.34
CA ILE A 202 13.30 3.72 2.50
C ILE A 202 13.94 5.07 2.12
N ASN A 203 14.08 5.33 0.84
CA ASN A 203 14.74 6.53 0.28
C ASN A 203 13.74 7.56 -0.30
N GLY A 204 12.49 7.56 0.17
CA GLY A 204 11.44 8.48 -0.24
C GLY A 204 11.43 9.78 0.56
#